data_8f37471e2ef231e8460936d33993f7c0
#
_entry.id   8f37471e2ef231e8460936d33993f7c0
#
_cell.length_a   1.000
_cell.length_b   1.000
_cell.length_c   1.000
_cell.angle_alpha   90.00
_cell.angle_beta   90.00
_cell.angle_gamma   90.00
#
_symmetry.space_group_name_H-M   'P 1'
#
loop_
_entity.id
_entity.type
_entity.pdbx_description
1 polymer ?
#
loop_
_entity_poly.entity_id
_entity_poly.type
_entity_poly.pdbx_seq_one_letter_code
_entity_poly.pdbx_strand_id
1 'polypeptide(L)'
;MEVRGLKQRYVGKGGLKLEGALAAFGIDVAGRVCIDAGASTGGFTDCLVQRGASLVYAVDVGYGQLAGKLRAHPSVVNLERTNIGDASLLSLSPAPTLGTVDLSYLSLRRAAPIFARILRGQGDLICLVKPLFEVEDSAARRSGVLSSDAYVPLLETLSAELAEQYAVRGITHSPVTGNHGTLEFFLWLSLDGPGGMPPAERRKAVRCAVEAACQLPMYRKP
;
A
#
# COMPACT_ATOMS: atom_id res chain seq x y z
N MET A 1 13.35 -36.98 3.82
CA MET A 1 12.03 -36.49 3.36
C MET A 1 12.22 -35.01 3.05
N GLU A 2 12.54 -34.69 1.78
CA GLU A 2 12.81 -33.30 1.34
C GLU A 2 11.49 -32.55 1.37
N VAL A 3 11.43 -31.51 2.19
CA VAL A 3 10.35 -30.53 2.15
C VAL A 3 10.55 -29.70 0.86
N ARG A 4 9.86 -30.08 -0.20
CA ARG A 4 9.78 -29.29 -1.45
C ARG A 4 9.31 -27.89 -1.07
N GLY A 5 10.17 -26.89 -1.34
CA GLY A 5 9.93 -25.50 -1.01
C GLY A 5 8.55 -25.03 -1.46
N LEU A 6 7.83 -24.40 -0.56
CA LEU A 6 6.58 -23.68 -0.86
C LEU A 6 6.88 -22.73 -2.01
N LYS A 7 6.27 -22.97 -3.19
CA LYS A 7 6.36 -22.06 -4.33
C LYS A 7 5.97 -20.68 -3.84
N GLN A 8 6.87 -19.71 -3.96
CA GLN A 8 6.60 -18.34 -3.61
C GLN A 8 5.39 -17.85 -4.41
N ARG A 9 4.26 -17.56 -3.73
CA ARG A 9 2.97 -17.26 -4.36
C ARG A 9 3.04 -16.01 -5.23
N TYR A 10 3.81 -15.02 -4.81
CA TYR A 10 4.02 -13.75 -5.49
C TYR A 10 5.51 -13.53 -5.78
N VAL A 11 5.84 -12.65 -6.72
CA VAL A 11 7.22 -12.30 -7.06
C VAL A 11 7.99 -11.65 -5.90
N GLY A 12 7.30 -11.24 -4.84
CA GLY A 12 7.89 -10.66 -3.64
C GLY A 12 6.91 -10.64 -2.48
N LYS A 13 7.43 -10.39 -1.27
CA LYS A 13 6.62 -10.33 -0.02
C LYS A 13 5.53 -9.25 -0.06
N GLY A 14 5.67 -8.23 -0.90
CA GLY A 14 4.65 -7.20 -1.11
C GLY A 14 3.29 -7.81 -1.48
N GLY A 15 3.27 -8.85 -2.31
CA GLY A 15 2.03 -9.53 -2.69
C GLY A 15 1.27 -10.10 -1.50
N LEU A 16 1.97 -10.67 -0.52
CA LEU A 16 1.36 -11.16 0.72
C LEU A 16 0.77 -10.02 1.56
N LYS A 17 1.47 -8.87 1.60
CA LYS A 17 1.00 -7.68 2.33
C LYS A 17 -0.33 -7.18 1.75
N LEU A 18 -0.36 -6.95 0.44
CA LEU A 18 -1.56 -6.46 -0.24
C LEU A 18 -2.70 -7.47 -0.16
N GLU A 19 -2.41 -8.76 -0.32
CA GLU A 19 -3.42 -9.82 -0.18
C GLU A 19 -4.13 -9.75 1.17
N GLY A 20 -3.36 -9.60 2.26
CA GLY A 20 -3.93 -9.48 3.60
C GLY A 20 -4.78 -8.23 3.78
N ALA A 21 -4.34 -7.09 3.24
CA ALA A 21 -5.11 -5.85 3.28
C ALA A 21 -6.43 -5.96 2.50
N LEU A 22 -6.40 -6.48 1.27
CA LEU A 22 -7.60 -6.67 0.45
C LEU A 22 -8.60 -7.62 1.12
N ALA A 23 -8.11 -8.70 1.75
CA ALA A 23 -8.95 -9.63 2.49
C ALA A 23 -9.57 -8.98 3.73
N ALA A 24 -8.78 -8.23 4.52
CA ALA A 24 -9.24 -7.56 5.73
C ALA A 24 -10.29 -6.47 5.43
N PHE A 25 -10.16 -5.78 4.31
CA PHE A 25 -11.07 -4.73 3.89
C PHE A 25 -12.26 -5.23 3.05
N GLY A 26 -12.25 -6.48 2.60
CA GLY A 26 -13.29 -7.04 1.74
C GLY A 26 -13.31 -6.39 0.34
N ILE A 27 -12.15 -5.94 -0.16
CA ILE A 27 -12.06 -5.26 -1.47
C ILE A 27 -11.91 -6.29 -2.58
N ASP A 28 -12.84 -6.24 -3.54
CA ASP A 28 -12.75 -6.98 -4.79
C ASP A 28 -11.96 -6.17 -5.84
N VAL A 29 -11.02 -6.83 -6.48
CA VAL A 29 -10.14 -6.28 -7.52
C VAL A 29 -10.56 -6.73 -8.92
N ALA A 30 -11.39 -7.77 -9.01
CA ALA A 30 -11.77 -8.38 -10.28
C ALA A 30 -12.36 -7.34 -11.25
N GLY A 31 -11.84 -7.31 -12.47
CA GLY A 31 -12.27 -6.39 -13.52
C GLY A 31 -11.86 -4.92 -13.34
N ARG A 32 -11.23 -4.54 -12.23
CA ARG A 32 -10.83 -3.15 -11.97
C ARG A 32 -9.57 -2.77 -12.77
N VAL A 33 -9.50 -1.51 -13.14
CA VAL A 33 -8.26 -0.87 -13.61
C VAL A 33 -7.53 -0.32 -12.41
N CYS A 34 -6.29 -0.75 -12.21
CA CYS A 34 -5.48 -0.43 -11.04
C CYS A 34 -4.24 0.39 -11.40
N ILE A 35 -3.75 1.19 -10.45
CA ILE A 35 -2.42 1.79 -10.49
C ILE A 35 -1.66 1.35 -9.24
N ASP A 36 -0.47 0.76 -9.43
CA ASP A 36 0.43 0.31 -8.37
C ASP A 36 1.66 1.22 -8.34
N ALA A 37 1.76 2.08 -7.33
CA ALA A 37 2.86 3.02 -7.20
C ALA A 37 3.89 2.56 -6.17
N GLY A 38 5.15 2.52 -6.64
CA GLY A 38 6.26 1.85 -5.97
C GLY A 38 6.27 0.36 -6.32
N ALA A 39 6.01 0.02 -7.58
CA ALA A 39 5.85 -1.36 -8.02
C ALA A 39 7.09 -2.22 -7.75
N SER A 40 8.30 -1.67 -7.84
CA SER A 40 9.57 -2.37 -7.60
C SER A 40 9.62 -3.70 -8.35
N THR A 41 9.82 -4.83 -7.67
CA THR A 41 9.80 -6.16 -8.29
C THR A 41 8.41 -6.62 -8.75
N GLY A 42 7.36 -5.92 -8.36
CA GLY A 42 5.98 -6.20 -8.78
C GLY A 42 5.15 -7.01 -7.77
N GLY A 43 5.50 -6.96 -6.48
CA GLY A 43 4.74 -7.73 -5.48
C GLY A 43 3.26 -7.38 -5.43
N PHE A 44 2.92 -6.09 -5.37
CA PHE A 44 1.53 -5.62 -5.40
C PHE A 44 0.91 -5.84 -6.77
N THR A 45 1.61 -5.50 -7.85
CA THR A 45 1.17 -5.76 -9.23
C THR A 45 0.79 -7.24 -9.43
N ASP A 46 1.63 -8.19 -8.98
CA ASP A 46 1.36 -9.64 -9.10
C ASP A 46 0.10 -10.05 -8.32
N CYS A 47 -0.10 -9.48 -7.13
CA CYS A 47 -1.30 -9.70 -6.33
C CYS A 47 -2.57 -9.19 -7.05
N LEU A 48 -2.53 -7.98 -7.61
CA LEU A 48 -3.64 -7.39 -8.35
C LEU A 48 -3.99 -8.24 -9.59
N VAL A 49 -2.99 -8.65 -10.37
CA VAL A 49 -3.16 -9.50 -11.56
C VAL A 49 -3.77 -10.86 -11.17
N GLN A 50 -3.22 -11.54 -10.16
CA GLN A 50 -3.75 -12.85 -9.72
C GLN A 50 -5.17 -12.76 -9.14
N ARG A 51 -5.60 -11.58 -8.69
CA ARG A 51 -6.97 -11.30 -8.23
C ARG A 51 -7.89 -10.80 -9.33
N GLY A 52 -7.45 -10.83 -10.58
CA GLY A 52 -8.29 -10.57 -11.75
C GLY A 52 -8.45 -9.09 -12.10
N ALA A 53 -7.52 -8.22 -11.70
CA ALA A 53 -7.49 -6.85 -12.24
C ALA A 53 -7.47 -6.89 -13.77
N SER A 54 -8.30 -6.07 -14.42
CA SER A 54 -8.35 -6.01 -15.90
C SER A 54 -7.10 -5.35 -16.48
N LEU A 55 -6.54 -4.38 -15.76
CA LEU A 55 -5.32 -3.66 -16.11
C LEU A 55 -4.62 -3.15 -14.85
N VAL A 56 -3.29 -3.22 -14.83
CA VAL A 56 -2.44 -2.65 -13.76
C VAL A 56 -1.37 -1.76 -14.38
N TYR A 57 -1.40 -0.49 -14.08
CA TYR A 57 -0.31 0.45 -14.34
C TYR A 57 0.73 0.32 -13.24
N ALA A 58 1.85 -0.34 -13.50
CA ALA A 58 2.93 -0.55 -12.56
C ALA A 58 3.92 0.62 -12.66
N VAL A 59 3.85 1.55 -11.69
CA VAL A 59 4.61 2.81 -11.69
C VAL A 59 5.77 2.70 -10.71
N ASP A 60 6.98 2.99 -11.18
CA ASP A 60 8.18 3.06 -10.34
C ASP A 60 9.19 4.07 -10.89
N VAL A 61 9.92 4.76 -10.02
CA VAL A 61 11.02 5.65 -10.41
C VAL A 61 12.26 4.87 -10.84
N GLY A 62 12.41 3.63 -10.39
CA GLY A 62 13.47 2.70 -10.76
C GLY A 62 13.33 2.20 -12.20
N TYR A 63 14.32 1.41 -12.62
CA TYR A 63 14.36 0.82 -13.95
C TYR A 63 14.85 -0.63 -13.89
N GLY A 64 14.22 -1.50 -14.68
CA GLY A 64 14.62 -2.91 -14.82
C GLY A 64 14.30 -3.76 -13.59
N GLN A 65 13.47 -3.28 -12.67
CA GLN A 65 13.15 -3.98 -11.42
C GLN A 65 11.95 -4.92 -11.56
N LEU A 66 10.95 -4.54 -12.36
CA LEU A 66 9.72 -5.31 -12.52
C LEU A 66 10.01 -6.71 -13.07
N ALA A 67 9.52 -7.74 -12.40
CA ALA A 67 9.76 -9.13 -12.78
C ALA A 67 9.35 -9.40 -14.22
N GLY A 68 10.17 -10.16 -14.99
CA GLY A 68 9.97 -10.40 -16.41
C GLY A 68 8.58 -10.96 -16.76
N LYS A 69 8.03 -11.85 -15.91
CA LYS A 69 6.67 -12.40 -16.11
C LYS A 69 5.58 -11.32 -16.05
N LEU A 70 5.76 -10.29 -15.22
CA LEU A 70 4.80 -9.18 -15.10
C LEU A 70 5.00 -8.17 -16.24
N ARG A 71 6.24 -7.90 -16.61
CA ARG A 71 6.56 -7.03 -17.74
C ARG A 71 5.98 -7.56 -19.06
N ALA A 72 5.89 -8.87 -19.22
CA ALA A 72 5.30 -9.53 -20.37
C ALA A 72 3.79 -9.82 -20.24
N HIS A 73 3.19 -9.50 -19.08
CA HIS A 73 1.79 -9.82 -18.84
C HIS A 73 0.85 -8.85 -19.59
N PRO A 74 -0.17 -9.34 -20.34
CA PRO A 74 -1.02 -8.49 -21.18
C PRO A 74 -1.85 -7.47 -20.37
N SER A 75 -2.13 -7.74 -19.10
CA SER A 75 -2.84 -6.82 -18.21
C SER A 75 -1.90 -5.91 -17.40
N VAL A 76 -0.62 -5.80 -17.74
CA VAL A 76 0.33 -4.93 -17.03
C VAL A 76 0.94 -3.92 -18.00
N VAL A 77 0.83 -2.66 -17.65
CA VAL A 77 1.55 -1.57 -18.30
C VAL A 77 2.71 -1.16 -17.41
N ASN A 78 3.93 -1.44 -17.86
CA ASN A 78 5.14 -1.08 -17.12
C ASN A 78 5.48 0.40 -17.32
N LEU A 79 5.42 1.19 -16.25
CA LEU A 79 5.75 2.62 -16.22
C LEU A 79 6.95 2.85 -15.29
N GLU A 80 8.06 2.20 -15.59
CA GLU A 80 9.36 2.46 -14.94
C GLU A 80 9.92 3.83 -15.33
N ARG A 81 10.84 4.39 -14.52
CA ARG A 81 11.38 5.76 -14.63
C ARG A 81 10.30 6.84 -14.56
N THR A 82 9.19 6.55 -13.92
CA THR A 82 8.06 7.46 -13.81
C THR A 82 7.84 7.86 -12.36
N ASN A 83 7.86 9.17 -12.09
CA ASN A 83 7.51 9.68 -10.78
C ASN A 83 5.98 9.76 -10.66
N ILE A 84 5.44 9.47 -9.47
CA ILE A 84 4.00 9.55 -9.24
C ILE A 84 3.43 10.95 -9.48
N GLY A 85 4.25 11.99 -9.39
CA GLY A 85 3.87 13.38 -9.71
C GLY A 85 3.89 13.70 -11.21
N ASP A 86 4.25 12.75 -12.08
CA ASP A 86 4.33 12.99 -13.53
C ASP A 86 2.94 13.27 -14.11
N ALA A 87 2.85 14.33 -14.92
CA ALA A 87 1.60 14.74 -15.54
C ALA A 87 1.02 13.70 -16.50
N SER A 88 1.83 12.84 -17.08
CA SER A 88 1.38 11.75 -17.96
C SER A 88 0.41 10.80 -17.25
N LEU A 89 0.55 10.61 -15.94
CA LEU A 89 -0.35 9.77 -15.15
C LEU A 89 -1.80 10.31 -15.06
N LEU A 90 -1.99 11.61 -15.29
CA LEU A 90 -3.33 12.23 -15.29
C LEU A 90 -4.15 11.87 -16.54
N SER A 91 -3.47 11.40 -17.60
CA SER A 91 -4.09 11.06 -18.90
C SER A 91 -4.19 9.55 -19.13
N LEU A 92 -3.98 8.71 -18.10
CA LEU A 92 -4.13 7.26 -18.22
C LEU A 92 -5.52 6.87 -18.76
N SER A 93 -5.55 5.98 -19.74
CA SER A 93 -6.77 5.48 -20.38
C SER A 93 -6.65 3.96 -20.61
N PRO A 94 -7.56 3.15 -20.06
CA PRO A 94 -8.67 3.53 -19.17
C PRO A 94 -8.17 4.10 -17.84
N ALA A 95 -8.95 5.01 -17.23
CA ALA A 95 -8.59 5.62 -15.96
C ALA A 95 -8.62 4.58 -14.82
N PRO A 96 -7.64 4.60 -13.89
CA PRO A 96 -7.65 3.68 -12.76
C PRO A 96 -8.77 4.03 -11.77
N THR A 97 -9.38 3.00 -11.16
CA THR A 97 -10.41 3.11 -10.13
C THR A 97 -9.93 2.59 -8.77
N LEU A 98 -8.76 1.98 -8.74
CA LEU A 98 -8.08 1.51 -7.52
C LEU A 98 -6.60 1.88 -7.59
N GLY A 99 -6.11 2.54 -6.56
CA GLY A 99 -4.68 2.78 -6.38
C GLY A 99 -4.12 1.93 -5.25
N THR A 100 -2.91 1.41 -5.43
CA THR A 100 -2.09 0.84 -4.35
C THR A 100 -0.81 1.65 -4.18
N VAL A 101 -0.39 1.86 -2.93
CA VAL A 101 0.72 2.75 -2.58
C VAL A 101 1.71 2.00 -1.70
N ASP A 102 2.90 1.74 -2.22
CA ASP A 102 4.06 1.24 -1.47
C ASP A 102 5.28 2.15 -1.71
N LEU A 103 5.14 3.42 -1.39
CA LEU A 103 6.17 4.42 -1.61
C LEU A 103 7.14 4.48 -0.42
N SER A 104 8.43 4.69 -0.73
CA SER A 104 9.46 5.02 0.23
C SER A 104 9.78 6.50 0.15
N TYR A 105 10.05 7.13 1.30
CA TYR A 105 10.43 8.55 1.41
C TYR A 105 9.34 9.58 1.08
N LEU A 106 8.10 9.15 0.83
CA LEU A 106 6.96 10.05 0.63
C LEU A 106 5.87 9.70 1.63
N SER A 107 5.51 10.68 2.48
CA SER A 107 4.38 10.56 3.41
C SER A 107 3.06 10.44 2.66
N LEU A 108 2.11 9.69 3.21
CA LEU A 108 0.77 9.57 2.65
C LEU A 108 0.01 10.90 2.61
N ARG A 109 0.32 11.84 3.52
CA ARG A 109 -0.22 13.22 3.47
C ARG A 109 0.06 13.90 2.14
N ARG A 110 1.21 13.59 1.53
CA ARG A 110 1.63 14.14 0.23
C ARG A 110 1.23 13.25 -0.94
N ALA A 111 1.19 11.94 -0.74
CA ALA A 111 0.82 10.99 -1.78
C ALA A 111 -0.68 11.02 -2.09
N ALA A 112 -1.56 11.03 -1.08
CA ALA A 112 -3.01 10.93 -1.27
C ALA A 112 -3.59 12.01 -2.21
N PRO A 113 -3.21 13.31 -2.11
CA PRO A 113 -3.68 14.33 -3.06
C PRO A 113 -3.24 14.08 -4.51
N ILE A 114 -2.05 13.49 -4.72
CA ILE A 114 -1.57 13.13 -6.05
C ILE A 114 -2.45 12.04 -6.64
N PHE A 115 -2.71 10.98 -5.86
CA PHE A 115 -3.61 9.90 -6.28
C PHE A 115 -5.04 10.37 -6.52
N ALA A 116 -5.56 11.29 -5.70
CA ALA A 116 -6.88 11.87 -5.92
C ALA A 116 -6.98 12.51 -7.32
N ARG A 117 -5.92 13.14 -7.80
CA ARG A 117 -5.86 13.68 -9.16
C ARG A 117 -5.80 12.59 -10.23
N ILE A 118 -4.96 11.55 -10.03
CA ILE A 118 -4.79 10.44 -10.98
C ILE A 118 -6.10 9.64 -11.12
N LEU A 119 -6.78 9.38 -10.01
CA LEU A 119 -8.06 8.67 -9.97
C LEU A 119 -9.27 9.60 -10.19
N ARG A 120 -9.03 10.88 -10.52
CA ARG A 120 -10.07 11.88 -10.85
C ARG A 120 -11.07 12.10 -9.72
N GLY A 121 -10.61 12.04 -8.48
CA GLY A 121 -11.41 12.25 -7.28
C GLY A 121 -12.39 11.13 -6.94
N GLN A 122 -12.22 9.94 -7.49
CA GLN A 122 -13.13 8.80 -7.29
C GLN A 122 -12.34 7.52 -7.02
N GLY A 123 -13.02 6.53 -6.40
CA GLY A 123 -12.47 5.19 -6.21
C GLY A 123 -11.67 5.03 -4.92
N ASP A 124 -10.90 3.96 -4.87
CA ASP A 124 -10.23 3.50 -3.65
C ASP A 124 -8.72 3.64 -3.72
N LEU A 125 -8.12 3.92 -2.58
CA LEU A 125 -6.68 3.94 -2.42
C LEU A 125 -6.27 3.06 -1.23
N ILE A 126 -5.46 2.05 -1.50
CA ILE A 126 -4.93 1.12 -0.50
C ILE A 126 -3.47 1.48 -0.23
N CYS A 127 -3.24 2.10 0.91
CA CYS A 127 -1.96 2.69 1.26
C CYS A 127 -1.20 1.83 2.27
N LEU A 128 -0.01 1.37 1.90
CA LEU A 128 0.93 0.82 2.85
C LEU A 128 1.56 1.96 3.66
N VAL A 129 1.24 2.01 4.94
CA VAL A 129 1.84 2.95 5.89
C VAL A 129 3.14 2.36 6.41
N LYS A 130 4.22 3.07 6.16
CA LYS A 130 5.55 2.80 6.73
C LYS A 130 5.82 3.85 7.80
N PRO A 131 5.66 3.55 9.08
CA PRO A 131 5.67 4.55 10.15
C PRO A 131 6.89 5.47 10.14
N LEU A 132 8.07 4.94 9.80
CA LEU A 132 9.31 5.73 9.72
C LEU A 132 9.28 6.86 8.68
N PHE A 133 8.40 6.79 7.67
CA PHE A 133 8.25 7.86 6.69
C PHE A 133 7.12 8.83 7.02
N GLU A 134 6.34 8.52 8.05
CA GLU A 134 5.26 9.37 8.54
C GLU A 134 5.64 10.20 9.77
N VAL A 135 6.73 9.83 10.49
CA VAL A 135 7.23 10.62 11.62
C VAL A 135 8.05 11.81 11.14
N GLU A 136 7.97 12.92 11.86
CA GLU A 136 8.85 14.07 11.64
C GLU A 136 10.23 13.88 12.31
N ASP A 137 10.33 12.94 13.25
CA ASP A 137 11.55 12.64 13.98
C ASP A 137 12.66 12.10 13.05
N SER A 138 13.65 12.97 12.81
CA SER A 138 14.82 12.64 12.01
C SER A 138 15.74 11.61 12.66
N ALA A 139 15.72 11.48 13.99
CA ALA A 139 16.52 10.49 14.70
C ALA A 139 15.93 9.09 14.53
N ALA A 140 14.61 8.94 14.70
CA ALA A 140 13.90 7.69 14.42
C ALA A 140 14.10 7.24 12.97
N ARG A 141 14.02 8.17 12.00
CA ARG A 141 14.27 7.86 10.58
C ARG A 141 15.71 7.36 10.32
N ARG A 142 16.72 7.95 10.98
CA ARG A 142 18.12 7.54 10.84
C ARG A 142 18.43 6.21 11.50
N SER A 143 17.85 5.97 12.71
CA SER A 143 18.06 4.72 13.44
C SER A 143 17.30 3.54 12.81
N GLY A 144 16.24 3.81 12.04
CA GLY A 144 15.35 2.78 11.51
C GLY A 144 14.48 2.13 12.59
N VAL A 145 14.44 2.70 13.80
CA VAL A 145 13.72 2.16 14.96
C VAL A 145 12.69 3.17 15.43
N LEU A 146 11.46 2.71 15.59
CA LEU A 146 10.39 3.45 16.22
C LEU A 146 9.99 2.74 17.51
N SER A 147 9.81 3.51 18.58
CA SER A 147 9.36 2.99 19.87
C SER A 147 7.92 2.42 19.73
N SER A 148 7.62 1.34 20.45
CA SER A 148 6.33 0.65 20.37
C SER A 148 5.13 1.52 20.73
N ASP A 149 5.32 2.49 21.62
CA ASP A 149 4.31 3.45 22.07
C ASP A 149 4.05 4.57 21.06
N ALA A 150 4.93 4.75 20.07
CA ALA A 150 4.78 5.76 19.03
C ALA A 150 3.80 5.36 17.91
N TYR A 151 3.52 4.05 17.70
CA TYR A 151 2.68 3.61 16.59
C TYR A 151 1.23 4.09 16.70
N VAL A 152 0.62 3.97 17.88
CA VAL A 152 -0.79 4.35 18.08
C VAL A 152 -0.98 5.85 17.82
N PRO A 153 -0.27 6.78 18.50
CA PRO A 153 -0.47 8.22 18.25
C PRO A 153 -0.15 8.62 16.82
N LEU A 154 0.86 8.02 16.18
CA LEU A 154 1.20 8.29 14.79
C LEU A 154 0.03 7.93 13.85
N LEU A 155 -0.52 6.72 13.96
CA LEU A 155 -1.61 6.26 13.09
C LEU A 155 -2.92 6.99 13.38
N GLU A 156 -3.20 7.33 14.65
CA GLU A 156 -4.37 8.14 15.02
C GLU A 156 -4.27 9.53 14.38
N THR A 157 -3.12 10.19 14.46
CA THR A 157 -2.88 11.50 13.84
C THR A 157 -2.98 11.43 12.33
N LEU A 158 -2.23 10.52 11.68
CA LEU A 158 -2.24 10.35 10.22
C LEU A 158 -3.64 10.09 9.68
N SER A 159 -4.38 9.17 10.31
CA SER A 159 -5.72 8.82 9.86
C SER A 159 -6.74 9.93 10.12
N ALA A 160 -6.54 10.77 11.15
CA ALA A 160 -7.39 11.93 11.42
C ALA A 160 -7.20 13.02 10.37
N GLU A 161 -5.97 13.35 10.04
CA GLU A 161 -5.63 14.36 9.02
C GLU A 161 -6.12 13.93 7.62
N LEU A 162 -5.93 12.66 7.25
CA LEU A 162 -6.45 12.15 5.98
C LEU A 162 -7.99 12.14 5.93
N ALA A 163 -8.66 11.95 7.07
CA ALA A 163 -10.12 11.96 7.16
C ALA A 163 -10.75 13.35 6.94
N GLU A 164 -9.96 14.42 6.98
CA GLU A 164 -10.44 15.77 6.64
C GLU A 164 -10.78 15.91 5.15
N GLN A 165 -10.13 15.14 4.29
CA GLN A 165 -10.28 15.22 2.83
C GLN A 165 -10.85 13.95 2.21
N TYR A 166 -10.60 12.78 2.80
CA TYR A 166 -10.95 11.48 2.24
C TYR A 166 -11.72 10.63 3.25
N ALA A 167 -12.58 9.75 2.77
CA ALA A 167 -13.23 8.78 3.64
C ALA A 167 -12.25 7.68 4.06
N VAL A 168 -11.82 7.65 5.32
CA VAL A 168 -11.06 6.52 5.88
C VAL A 168 -12.04 5.36 6.10
N ARG A 169 -11.95 4.31 5.27
CA ARG A 169 -12.86 3.16 5.27
C ARG A 169 -12.34 1.98 6.10
N GLY A 170 -11.02 1.89 6.27
CA GLY A 170 -10.42 0.78 6.99
C GLY A 170 -8.99 1.04 7.41
N ILE A 171 -8.59 0.41 8.50
CA ILE A 171 -7.23 0.40 9.04
C ILE A 171 -6.91 -1.02 9.46
N THR A 172 -5.78 -1.56 9.02
CA THR A 172 -5.30 -2.88 9.42
C THR A 172 -3.78 -2.94 9.45
N HIS A 173 -3.21 -4.02 9.96
CA HIS A 173 -1.77 -4.26 9.89
C HIS A 173 -1.38 -5.06 8.64
N SER A 174 -0.14 -4.95 8.22
CA SER A 174 0.45 -5.86 7.23
C SER A 174 0.58 -7.26 7.85
N PRO A 175 0.21 -8.34 7.14
CA PRO A 175 0.33 -9.70 7.69
C PRO A 175 1.77 -10.17 7.82
N VAL A 176 2.72 -9.44 7.26
CA VAL A 176 4.16 -9.71 7.35
C VAL A 176 4.92 -8.43 7.67
N THR A 177 5.99 -8.55 8.45
CA THR A 177 6.83 -7.41 8.79
C THR A 177 7.60 -6.88 7.58
N GLY A 178 7.94 -5.60 7.62
CA GLY A 178 8.80 -4.94 6.65
C GLY A 178 10.25 -5.43 6.71
N ASN A 179 11.15 -4.66 6.14
CA ASN A 179 12.59 -4.93 6.27
C ASN A 179 13.03 -4.73 7.71
N HIS A 180 13.97 -5.55 8.18
CA HIS A 180 14.48 -5.53 9.56
C HIS A 180 13.41 -5.68 10.64
N GLY A 181 12.25 -6.28 10.32
CA GLY A 181 11.17 -6.52 11.28
C GLY A 181 10.29 -5.30 11.57
N THR A 182 10.37 -4.24 10.77
CA THR A 182 9.54 -3.05 10.94
C THR A 182 8.05 -3.38 10.82
N LEU A 183 7.23 -2.82 11.71
CA LEU A 183 5.79 -2.94 11.62
C LEU A 183 5.26 -2.00 10.54
N GLU A 184 4.35 -2.51 9.72
CA GLU A 184 3.72 -1.77 8.64
C GLU A 184 2.20 -1.95 8.73
N PHE A 185 1.47 -0.96 8.23
CA PHE A 185 0.01 -0.92 8.35
C PHE A 185 -0.61 -0.59 6.99
N PHE A 186 -1.91 -0.78 6.89
CA PHE A 186 -2.66 -0.37 5.72
C PHE A 186 -3.80 0.57 6.09
N LEU A 187 -3.97 1.60 5.28
CA LEU A 187 -5.14 2.46 5.27
C LEU A 187 -5.90 2.23 3.96
N TRP A 188 -7.22 2.12 4.07
CA TRP A 188 -8.13 2.20 2.94
C TRP A 188 -8.81 3.56 2.94
N LEU A 189 -8.54 4.34 1.90
CA LEU A 189 -9.18 5.63 1.65
C LEU A 189 -10.13 5.50 0.46
N SER A 190 -11.36 6.02 0.58
CA SER A 190 -12.20 6.34 -0.57
C SER A 190 -11.97 7.81 -0.92
N LEU A 191 -11.74 8.07 -2.20
CA LEU A 191 -11.45 9.42 -2.71
C LEU A 191 -12.71 10.23 -3.02
N ASP A 192 -13.90 9.66 -2.79
CA ASP A 192 -15.20 10.29 -3.07
C ASP A 192 -15.56 11.45 -2.10
N GLY A 193 -14.61 11.92 -1.33
CA GLY A 193 -14.77 13.00 -0.35
C GLY A 193 -14.60 12.54 1.10
N PRO A 194 -14.79 13.46 2.07
CA PRO A 194 -14.65 13.15 3.49
C PRO A 194 -15.74 12.20 3.99
N GLY A 195 -15.49 11.57 5.14
CA GLY A 195 -16.42 10.62 5.76
C GLY A 195 -15.74 9.32 6.18
N GLY A 196 -16.44 8.19 6.08
CA GLY A 196 -15.90 6.88 6.46
C GLY A 196 -16.09 6.58 7.95
N MET A 197 -15.08 5.95 8.56
CA MET A 197 -15.15 5.52 9.96
C MET A 197 -15.30 6.69 10.93
N PRO A 198 -16.25 6.65 11.86
CA PRO A 198 -16.32 7.62 12.95
C PRO A 198 -15.02 7.69 13.75
N PRO A 199 -14.67 8.85 14.36
CA PRO A 199 -13.41 9.00 15.08
C PRO A 199 -13.15 7.93 16.17
N ALA A 200 -14.20 7.50 16.88
CA ALA A 200 -14.05 6.47 17.91
C ALA A 200 -13.74 5.09 17.33
N GLU A 201 -14.40 4.72 16.24
CA GLU A 201 -14.14 3.45 15.53
C GLU A 201 -12.75 3.45 14.90
N ARG A 202 -12.34 4.57 14.30
CA ARG A 202 -11.00 4.74 13.72
C ARG A 202 -9.91 4.54 14.78
N ARG A 203 -10.03 5.17 15.96
CA ARG A 203 -9.09 4.95 17.09
C ARG A 203 -9.07 3.49 17.54
N LYS A 204 -10.23 2.85 17.62
CA LYS A 204 -10.32 1.42 17.96
C LYS A 204 -9.59 0.56 16.91
N ALA A 205 -9.83 0.82 15.62
CA ALA A 205 -9.17 0.09 14.53
C ALA A 205 -7.65 0.25 14.55
N VAL A 206 -7.14 1.47 14.83
CA VAL A 206 -5.70 1.72 15.02
C VAL A 206 -5.13 0.85 16.13
N ARG A 207 -5.74 0.84 17.32
CA ARG A 207 -5.25 0.05 18.45
C ARG A 207 -5.24 -1.44 18.14
N CYS A 208 -6.33 -1.97 17.59
CA CYS A 208 -6.40 -3.37 17.18
C CYS A 208 -5.32 -3.72 16.13
N ALA A 209 -5.08 -2.83 15.15
CA ALA A 209 -4.06 -3.05 14.14
C ALA A 209 -2.63 -3.07 14.76
N VAL A 210 -2.34 -2.17 15.69
CA VAL A 210 -1.04 -2.13 16.38
C VAL A 210 -0.85 -3.36 17.26
N GLU A 211 -1.85 -3.72 18.08
CA GLU A 211 -1.82 -4.93 18.90
C GLU A 211 -1.54 -6.18 18.08
N ALA A 212 -2.25 -6.35 16.96
CA ALA A 212 -2.06 -7.49 16.07
C ALA A 212 -0.68 -7.48 15.40
N ALA A 213 -0.19 -6.31 14.97
CA ALA A 213 1.14 -6.17 14.37
C ALA A 213 2.26 -6.56 15.35
N CYS A 214 2.13 -6.20 16.64
CA CYS A 214 3.10 -6.52 17.68
C CYS A 214 3.23 -8.04 17.95
N GLN A 215 2.26 -8.84 17.53
CA GLN A 215 2.30 -10.30 17.66
C GLN A 215 2.96 -10.99 16.45
N LEU A 216 3.29 -10.25 15.40
CA LEU A 216 3.86 -10.84 14.19
C LEU A 216 5.29 -11.32 14.43
N PRO A 217 5.63 -12.55 13.98
CA PRO A 217 7.02 -12.97 13.94
C PRO A 217 7.79 -12.15 12.91
N MET A 218 9.09 -11.96 13.14
CA MET A 218 9.95 -11.35 12.13
C MET A 218 9.91 -12.19 10.84
N TYR A 219 9.52 -11.57 9.73
CA TYR A 219 9.49 -12.25 8.44
C TYR A 219 10.89 -12.72 8.04
N ARG A 220 11.05 -14.02 7.83
CA ARG A 220 12.26 -14.63 7.27
C ARG A 220 11.94 -15.08 5.85
N LYS A 221 12.75 -14.63 4.91
CA LYS A 221 12.61 -15.08 3.50
C LYS A 221 12.84 -16.60 3.45
N PRO A 222 11.93 -17.38 2.82
CA PRO A 222 12.11 -18.83 2.64
C PRO A 222 13.33 -19.15 1.77
#